data_917dda08687b32a0f6d62d33e0bde528
#
_entry.id   917dda08687b32a0f6d62d33e0bde528
#
_cell.length_a   1.000
_cell.length_b   1.000
_cell.length_c   1.000
_cell.angle_alpha   90.00
_cell.angle_beta   90.00
_cell.angle_gamma   90.00
#
_symmetry.space_group_name_H-M   'P 1'
#
loop_
_entity.id
_entity.type
_entity.pdbx_description
1 polymer ?
#
loop_
_entity_poly.entity_id
_entity_poly.type
_entity_poly.pdbx_seq_one_letter_code
_entity_poly.pdbx_strand_id
1 'polypeptide(L)'
;MINQRRFKATAAAGMLAAAPLLLSGTALAQFTPAEESLSNLYPGKAYSPYAQRSFPSRVFWGDTHLHTGLSMDAGLFGARLGLDDAYRFARGEEVTASSGQPAKLSRPLDWRVIADHSDGMGFFNDLAAGKPDVIAFEQASGWYEGLRKGGDASAAAA
;
A
#
# COMPACT_ATOMS: atom_id res chain seq x y z
N MET A 1 -4.98 36.51 -67.24
CA MET A 1 -5.22 35.16 -67.81
C MET A 1 -4.98 34.12 -66.74
N ILE A 2 -6.03 33.64 -66.08
CA ILE A 2 -5.93 32.68 -64.97
C ILE A 2 -6.41 31.35 -65.55
N ASN A 3 -5.51 30.37 -65.57
CA ASN A 3 -5.74 29.06 -66.11
C ASN A 3 -6.34 28.14 -65.04
N GLN A 4 -7.64 27.88 -65.12
CA GLN A 4 -8.35 26.96 -64.25
C GLN A 4 -8.18 25.53 -64.72
N ARG A 5 -7.37 24.75 -63.99
CA ARG A 5 -7.31 23.25 -64.17
C ARG A 5 -8.44 22.62 -63.34
N ARG A 6 -9.39 22.06 -64.06
CA ARG A 6 -10.46 21.25 -63.46
C ARG A 6 -9.87 19.90 -63.00
N PHE A 7 -9.91 19.65 -61.70
CA PHE A 7 -9.68 18.34 -61.15
C PHE A 7 -10.96 17.50 -61.27
N LYS A 8 -10.87 16.38 -61.98
CA LYS A 8 -11.93 15.37 -62.02
C LYS A 8 -11.77 14.50 -60.77
N ALA A 9 -12.74 14.55 -59.88
CA ALA A 9 -12.83 13.65 -58.73
C ALA A 9 -13.40 12.32 -59.20
N THR A 10 -12.61 11.28 -59.12
CA THR A 10 -13.05 9.88 -59.29
C THR A 10 -13.53 9.39 -57.95
N ALA A 11 -14.83 9.16 -57.80
CA ALA A 11 -15.40 8.53 -56.61
C ALA A 11 -15.09 7.02 -56.64
N ALA A 12 -14.21 6.57 -55.78
CA ALA A 12 -14.02 5.16 -55.54
C ALA A 12 -15.00 4.73 -54.43
N ALA A 13 -15.99 3.92 -54.80
CA ALA A 13 -16.88 3.27 -53.86
C ALA A 13 -16.13 2.20 -53.10
N GLY A 14 -15.72 2.51 -51.85
CA GLY A 14 -15.16 1.54 -50.92
C GLY A 14 -16.29 0.75 -50.28
N MET A 15 -16.40 -0.54 -50.62
CA MET A 15 -17.21 -1.49 -49.84
C MET A 15 -16.64 -1.61 -48.42
N LEU A 16 -17.37 -1.09 -47.43
CA LEU A 16 -17.11 -1.42 -46.03
C LEU A 16 -17.56 -2.88 -45.77
N ALA A 17 -16.60 -3.78 -45.71
CA ALA A 17 -16.83 -5.11 -45.13
C ALA A 17 -16.98 -4.96 -43.62
N ALA A 18 -18.18 -5.12 -43.12
CA ALA A 18 -18.45 -5.23 -41.70
C ALA A 18 -17.86 -6.56 -41.20
N ALA A 19 -16.71 -6.49 -40.54
CA ALA A 19 -16.18 -7.62 -39.78
C ALA A 19 -17.01 -7.81 -38.51
N PRO A 20 -17.51 -9.02 -38.20
CA PRO A 20 -18.18 -9.26 -36.94
C PRO A 20 -17.17 -9.11 -35.81
N LEU A 21 -17.39 -8.15 -34.91
CA LEU A 21 -16.72 -8.10 -33.60
C LEU A 21 -17.11 -9.37 -32.85
N LEU A 22 -16.24 -10.35 -32.84
CA LEU A 22 -16.31 -11.44 -31.86
C LEU A 22 -16.00 -10.80 -30.49
N LEU A 23 -17.04 -10.51 -29.73
CA LEU A 23 -16.90 -10.27 -28.29
C LEU A 23 -16.36 -11.56 -27.70
N SER A 24 -15.05 -11.62 -27.53
CA SER A 24 -14.39 -12.60 -26.68
C SER A 24 -14.81 -12.26 -25.25
N GLY A 25 -15.95 -12.82 -24.81
CA GLY A 25 -16.32 -12.81 -23.42
C GLY A 25 -15.19 -13.48 -22.65
N THR A 26 -14.48 -12.71 -21.83
CA THR A 26 -13.61 -13.26 -20.84
C THR A 26 -14.48 -14.09 -19.90
N ALA A 27 -14.52 -15.40 -20.13
CA ALA A 27 -15.07 -16.34 -19.18
C ALA A 27 -14.24 -16.18 -17.91
N LEU A 28 -14.77 -15.45 -16.92
CA LEU A 28 -14.26 -15.54 -15.57
C LEU A 28 -14.40 -17.00 -15.18
N ALA A 29 -13.30 -17.73 -15.19
CA ALA A 29 -13.27 -19.08 -14.69
C ALA A 29 -13.66 -19.01 -13.21
N GLN A 30 -14.94 -19.26 -12.93
CA GLN A 30 -15.40 -19.50 -11.57
C GLN A 30 -14.68 -20.77 -11.13
N PHE A 31 -13.71 -20.60 -10.22
CA PHE A 31 -13.11 -21.73 -9.57
C PHE A 31 -14.17 -22.39 -8.68
N THR A 32 -14.82 -23.40 -9.22
CA THR A 32 -15.68 -24.27 -8.46
C THR A 32 -14.85 -25.47 -8.04
N PRO A 33 -14.50 -25.62 -6.77
CA PRO A 33 -13.77 -26.80 -6.32
C PRO A 33 -14.52 -28.07 -6.67
N ALA A 34 -13.82 -29.11 -7.07
CA ALA A 34 -14.44 -30.40 -7.34
C ALA A 34 -15.16 -30.88 -6.06
N GLU A 35 -16.36 -31.45 -6.21
CA GLU A 35 -17.17 -31.93 -5.08
C GLU A 35 -16.39 -32.93 -4.20
N GLU A 36 -15.54 -33.75 -4.82
CA GLU A 36 -14.64 -34.66 -4.14
C GLU A 36 -13.60 -33.93 -3.24
N SER A 37 -13.11 -32.77 -3.67
CA SER A 37 -12.20 -31.95 -2.86
C SER A 37 -12.91 -31.35 -1.65
N LEU A 38 -14.18 -30.99 -1.79
CA LEU A 38 -14.98 -30.49 -0.68
C LEU A 38 -15.38 -31.59 0.31
N SER A 39 -15.71 -32.79 -0.19
CA SER A 39 -16.05 -33.94 0.64
C SER A 39 -14.88 -34.43 1.49
N ASN A 40 -13.66 -34.33 0.98
CA ASN A 40 -12.43 -34.71 1.68
C ASN A 40 -12.01 -33.69 2.76
N LEU A 41 -12.39 -32.41 2.60
CA LEU A 41 -12.14 -31.41 3.62
C LEU A 41 -12.98 -31.61 4.90
N TYR A 42 -14.17 -32.19 4.78
CA TYR A 42 -15.12 -32.34 5.89
C TYR A 42 -15.82 -33.72 5.88
N PRO A 43 -15.09 -34.82 5.93
CA PRO A 43 -15.66 -36.15 5.79
C PRO A 43 -16.65 -36.47 6.91
N GLY A 44 -17.90 -36.76 6.53
CA GLY A 44 -18.92 -37.34 7.42
C GLY A 44 -19.57 -36.41 8.43
N LYS A 45 -19.47 -35.10 8.29
CA LYS A 45 -20.09 -34.12 9.20
C LYS A 45 -20.98 -33.15 8.46
N ALA A 46 -22.16 -32.88 9.03
CA ALA A 46 -22.94 -31.71 8.63
C ALA A 46 -22.08 -30.47 8.81
N TYR A 47 -21.91 -29.69 7.74
CA TYR A 47 -21.01 -28.57 7.72
C TYR A 47 -21.46 -27.48 8.69
N SER A 48 -20.66 -27.26 9.70
CA SER A 48 -20.52 -25.97 10.37
C SER A 48 -19.05 -25.80 10.70
N PRO A 49 -18.35 -24.79 10.16
CA PRO A 49 -16.96 -24.56 10.49
C PRO A 49 -16.76 -24.32 11.98
N TYR A 50 -17.84 -24.06 12.70
CA TYR A 50 -17.86 -23.74 14.13
C TYR A 50 -18.30 -24.93 15.01
N ALA A 51 -18.85 -25.99 14.40
CA ALA A 51 -19.29 -27.17 15.18
C ALA A 51 -18.10 -27.84 15.88
N GLN A 52 -18.24 -28.09 17.16
CA GLN A 52 -17.23 -28.76 17.99
C GLN A 52 -15.88 -28.03 18.12
N ARG A 53 -15.84 -26.73 17.90
CA ARG A 53 -14.65 -25.89 18.11
C ARG A 53 -14.86 -25.02 19.35
N SER A 54 -13.87 -24.98 20.22
CA SER A 54 -13.81 -24.02 21.31
C SER A 54 -13.29 -22.70 20.77
N PHE A 55 -14.16 -21.75 20.54
CA PHE A 55 -13.77 -20.39 20.20
C PHE A 55 -13.56 -19.58 21.48
N PRO A 56 -12.63 -18.62 21.46
CA PRO A 56 -12.54 -17.67 22.55
C PRO A 56 -13.88 -16.98 22.79
N SER A 57 -14.30 -16.91 24.02
CA SER A 57 -15.53 -16.19 24.41
C SER A 57 -15.34 -14.67 24.51
N ARG A 58 -14.15 -14.16 24.21
CA ARG A 58 -13.79 -12.75 24.22
C ARG A 58 -13.38 -12.25 22.84
N VAL A 59 -13.55 -10.97 22.60
CA VAL A 59 -13.02 -10.27 21.44
C VAL A 59 -11.54 -9.99 21.65
N PHE A 60 -10.74 -10.21 20.60
CA PHE A 60 -9.34 -9.80 20.55
C PHE A 60 -9.22 -8.52 19.73
N TRP A 61 -8.47 -7.56 20.26
CA TRP A 61 -8.25 -6.27 19.63
C TRP A 61 -6.80 -6.15 19.17
N GLY A 62 -6.62 -5.81 17.91
CA GLY A 62 -5.31 -5.63 17.32
C GLY A 62 -5.34 -4.73 16.09
N ASP A 63 -4.19 -4.55 15.49
CA ASP A 63 -4.02 -3.73 14.30
C ASP A 63 -3.05 -4.39 13.32
N THR A 64 -3.40 -4.39 12.03
CA THR A 64 -2.59 -4.92 10.92
C THR A 64 -2.07 -3.82 10.00
N HIS A 65 -2.32 -2.56 10.29
CA HIS A 65 -2.00 -1.45 9.40
C HIS A 65 -1.25 -0.34 10.14
N LEU A 66 -0.17 -0.69 10.82
CA LEU A 66 0.77 0.28 11.35
C LEU A 66 1.95 0.44 10.42
N HIS A 67 2.30 1.69 10.12
CA HIS A 67 3.54 2.07 9.49
C HIS A 67 4.45 2.76 10.50
N THR A 68 5.70 2.33 10.61
CA THR A 68 6.71 2.94 11.46
C THR A 68 7.46 4.04 10.71
N GLY A 69 8.41 4.71 11.37
CA GLY A 69 9.30 5.67 10.70
C GLY A 69 10.17 5.05 9.60
N LEU A 70 10.24 3.71 9.51
CA LEU A 70 10.93 3.03 8.42
C LEU A 70 10.11 3.01 7.13
N SER A 71 8.78 3.07 7.22
CA SER A 71 7.91 3.14 6.05
C SER A 71 8.12 4.45 5.30
N MET A 72 8.19 4.38 3.98
CA MET A 72 8.44 5.55 3.12
C MET A 72 7.42 6.67 3.40
N ASP A 73 6.14 6.35 3.44
CA ASP A 73 5.04 7.29 3.68
C ASP A 73 5.07 7.87 5.09
N ALA A 74 5.10 7.02 6.13
CA ALA A 74 5.12 7.47 7.51
C ALA A 74 6.40 8.28 7.82
N GLY A 75 7.55 7.85 7.32
CA GLY A 75 8.82 8.57 7.44
C GLY A 75 8.78 9.94 6.75
N LEU A 76 8.16 10.03 5.57
CA LEU A 76 7.94 11.29 4.85
C LEU A 76 7.09 12.26 5.67
N PHE A 77 6.01 11.79 6.28
CA PHE A 77 5.14 12.60 7.14
C PHE A 77 5.66 12.81 8.57
N GLY A 78 6.91 12.47 8.83
CA GLY A 78 7.57 12.84 10.08
C GLY A 78 7.54 11.78 11.18
N ALA A 79 7.06 10.56 10.93
CA ALA A 79 7.21 9.47 11.89
C ALA A 79 8.69 9.11 12.04
N ARG A 80 9.13 8.94 13.30
CA ARG A 80 10.53 8.64 13.63
C ARG A 80 10.70 7.41 14.51
N LEU A 81 9.60 6.90 15.06
CA LEU A 81 9.61 5.71 15.90
C LEU A 81 9.80 4.46 15.04
N GLY A 82 10.65 3.56 15.53
CA GLY A 82 10.96 2.31 14.86
C GLY A 82 10.11 1.12 15.33
N LEU A 83 10.55 -0.07 14.94
CA LEU A 83 9.87 -1.33 15.23
C LEU A 83 9.71 -1.59 16.73
N ASP A 84 10.79 -1.39 17.50
CA ASP A 84 10.78 -1.65 18.94
C ASP A 84 9.78 -0.74 19.66
N ASP A 85 9.74 0.55 19.33
CA ASP A 85 8.79 1.49 19.91
C ASP A 85 7.36 1.14 19.55
N ALA A 86 7.12 0.71 18.31
CA ALA A 86 5.80 0.26 17.86
C ALA A 86 5.30 -0.94 18.67
N TYR A 87 6.16 -1.92 18.94
CA TYR A 87 5.80 -3.07 19.78
C TYR A 87 5.69 -2.72 21.27
N ARG A 88 6.53 -1.84 21.77
CA ARG A 88 6.42 -1.32 23.15
C ARG A 88 5.08 -0.61 23.35
N PHE A 89 4.72 0.27 22.43
CA PHE A 89 3.43 0.96 22.44
C PHE A 89 2.27 -0.04 22.40
N ALA A 90 2.33 -1.05 21.51
CA ALA A 90 1.31 -2.07 21.41
C ALA A 90 1.13 -2.87 22.73
N ARG A 91 2.22 -3.10 23.47
CA ARG A 91 2.18 -3.73 24.79
C ARG A 91 1.67 -2.80 25.91
N GLY A 92 1.32 -1.55 25.57
CA GLY A 92 0.86 -0.56 26.55
C GLY A 92 1.98 0.07 27.36
N GLU A 93 3.23 -0.01 26.89
CA GLU A 93 4.33 0.78 27.43
C GLU A 93 4.24 2.22 26.93
N GLU A 94 4.78 3.15 27.73
CA GLU A 94 4.89 4.53 27.31
C GLU A 94 6.04 4.69 26.31
N VAL A 95 5.78 5.43 25.22
CA VAL A 95 6.78 5.86 24.25
C VAL A 95 6.73 7.37 24.07
N THR A 96 7.82 7.97 23.63
CA THR A 96 7.84 9.37 23.24
C THR A 96 7.47 9.48 21.76
N ALA A 97 6.35 10.11 21.45
CA ALA A 97 5.91 10.34 20.08
C ALA A 97 6.94 11.18 19.29
N SER A 98 6.91 11.11 17.96
CA SER A 98 7.80 11.92 17.09
C SER A 98 7.66 13.42 17.32
N SER A 99 6.52 13.87 17.84
CA SER A 99 6.25 15.24 18.30
C SER A 99 6.83 15.60 19.68
N GLY A 100 7.50 14.65 20.36
CA GLY A 100 8.09 14.83 21.69
C GLY A 100 7.16 14.60 22.87
N GLN A 101 5.89 14.25 22.65
CA GLN A 101 4.91 14.03 23.70
C GLN A 101 4.91 12.57 24.16
N PRO A 102 4.68 12.27 25.45
CA PRO A 102 4.47 10.91 25.91
C PRO A 102 3.15 10.36 25.36
N ALA A 103 3.18 9.12 24.89
CA ALA A 103 2.01 8.42 24.38
C ALA A 103 1.95 7.00 24.94
N LYS A 104 0.76 6.57 25.33
CA LYS A 104 0.52 5.25 25.89
C LYS A 104 -0.90 4.80 25.59
N LEU A 105 -1.07 3.53 25.26
CA LEU A 105 -2.40 2.93 25.15
C LEU A 105 -3.00 2.74 26.54
N SER A 106 -4.32 2.95 26.69
CA SER A 106 -5.05 2.69 27.91
C SER A 106 -5.10 1.20 28.25
N ARG A 107 -4.93 0.35 27.25
CA ARG A 107 -4.83 -1.11 27.38
C ARG A 107 -3.95 -1.66 26.27
N PRO A 108 -3.17 -2.73 26.54
CA PRO A 108 -2.40 -3.42 25.49
C PRO A 108 -3.28 -3.96 24.36
N LEU A 109 -2.73 -4.02 23.16
CA LEU A 109 -3.32 -4.78 22.06
C LEU A 109 -3.07 -6.28 22.27
N ASP A 110 -4.03 -7.10 21.86
CA ASP A 110 -3.88 -8.56 21.90
C ASP A 110 -2.93 -9.06 20.82
N TRP A 111 -2.83 -8.32 19.69
CA TRP A 111 -1.92 -8.61 18.58
C TRP A 111 -1.62 -7.36 17.77
N ARG A 112 -0.48 -7.37 17.04
CA ARG A 112 -0.06 -6.29 16.16
C ARG A 112 0.75 -6.80 14.99
N VAL A 113 0.49 -6.26 13.80
CA VAL A 113 1.32 -6.41 12.61
C VAL A 113 1.85 -5.04 12.20
N ILE A 114 3.12 -4.98 11.83
CA ILE A 114 3.74 -3.81 11.22
C ILE A 114 3.78 -4.04 9.72
N ALA A 115 3.30 -3.07 8.95
CA ALA A 115 3.07 -3.17 7.52
C ALA A 115 3.81 -2.05 6.76
N ASP A 116 5.08 -1.82 7.11
CA ASP A 116 5.90 -0.81 6.47
C ASP A 116 6.05 -1.08 4.97
N HIS A 117 6.00 -0.03 4.15
CA HIS A 117 6.37 -0.12 2.75
C HIS A 117 7.83 -0.50 2.58
N SER A 118 8.12 -1.45 1.67
CA SER A 118 9.48 -1.91 1.39
C SER A 118 10.28 -0.92 0.53
N ASP A 119 9.60 -0.18 -0.35
CA ASP A 119 10.22 0.82 -1.22
C ASP A 119 10.62 2.05 -0.41
N GLY A 120 11.88 2.45 -0.54
CA GLY A 120 12.43 3.58 0.21
C GLY A 120 12.48 3.37 1.72
N MET A 121 12.45 2.11 2.18
CA MET A 121 12.44 1.77 3.60
C MET A 121 13.63 2.41 4.33
N GLY A 122 13.34 3.18 5.37
CA GLY A 122 14.34 3.86 6.19
C GLY A 122 14.89 5.17 5.60
N PHE A 123 14.66 5.45 4.32
CA PHE A 123 15.24 6.61 3.63
C PHE A 123 14.98 7.94 4.35
N PHE A 124 13.75 8.22 4.75
CA PHE A 124 13.40 9.49 5.39
C PHE A 124 13.95 9.60 6.83
N ASN A 125 14.13 8.49 7.52
CA ASN A 125 14.81 8.50 8.82
C ASN A 125 16.31 8.79 8.65
N ASP A 126 16.93 8.20 7.65
CA ASP A 126 18.34 8.42 7.33
C ASP A 126 18.58 9.83 6.81
N LEU A 127 17.67 10.35 6.00
CA LEU A 127 17.68 11.74 5.55
C LEU A 127 17.55 12.71 6.73
N ALA A 128 16.57 12.49 7.61
CA ALA A 128 16.38 13.36 8.79
C ALA A 128 17.58 13.30 9.77
N ALA A 129 18.26 12.16 9.86
CA ALA A 129 19.50 12.00 10.62
C ALA A 129 20.73 12.63 9.93
N GLY A 130 20.61 13.06 8.68
CA GLY A 130 21.69 13.65 7.89
C GLY A 130 22.81 12.66 7.59
N LYS A 131 22.48 11.39 7.31
CA LYS A 131 23.49 10.37 7.00
C LYS A 131 24.31 10.76 5.77
N PRO A 132 25.65 10.71 5.84
CA PRO A 132 26.52 11.20 4.76
C PRO A 132 26.28 10.56 3.40
N ASP A 133 25.97 9.28 3.37
CA ASP A 133 25.67 8.52 2.15
C ASP A 133 24.35 8.94 1.50
N VAL A 134 23.37 9.38 2.29
CA VAL A 134 22.08 9.89 1.80
C VAL A 134 22.23 11.33 1.32
N ILE A 135 22.81 12.21 2.13
CA ILE A 135 22.94 13.64 1.78
C ILE A 135 24.02 13.93 0.74
N ALA A 136 24.80 12.92 0.32
CA ALA A 136 25.75 13.05 -0.80
C ALA A 136 25.04 13.33 -2.14
N PHE A 137 23.77 12.97 -2.28
CA PHE A 137 22.97 13.28 -3.46
C PHE A 137 22.45 14.70 -3.38
N GLU A 138 22.62 15.48 -4.44
CA GLU A 138 22.23 16.89 -4.50
C GLU A 138 20.78 17.12 -4.08
N GLN A 139 19.85 16.32 -4.59
CA GLN A 139 18.45 16.43 -4.25
C GLN A 139 18.16 16.14 -2.78
N ALA A 140 18.77 15.09 -2.22
CA ALA A 140 18.62 14.73 -0.82
C ALA A 140 19.25 15.78 0.11
N SER A 141 20.37 16.39 -0.29
CA SER A 141 20.95 17.51 0.42
C SER A 141 20.00 18.69 0.50
N GLY A 142 19.31 19.03 -0.59
CA GLY A 142 18.29 20.08 -0.61
C GLY A 142 17.12 19.80 0.34
N TRP A 143 16.64 18.58 0.35
CA TRP A 143 15.58 18.14 1.28
C TRP A 143 16.04 18.20 2.75
N TYR A 144 17.25 17.75 3.03
CA TYR A 144 17.84 17.83 4.37
C TYR A 144 17.94 19.26 4.89
N GLU A 145 18.38 20.19 4.05
CA GLU A 145 18.44 21.62 4.40
C GLU A 145 17.01 22.18 4.65
N GLY A 146 16.02 21.75 3.87
CA GLY A 146 14.61 22.10 4.10
C GLY A 146 14.10 21.66 5.46
N LEU A 147 14.37 20.39 5.82
CA LEU A 147 14.02 19.84 7.14
C LEU A 147 14.65 20.61 8.30
N ARG A 148 15.92 20.98 8.19
CA ARG A 148 16.63 21.74 9.23
C ARG A 148 16.10 23.16 9.43
N LYS A 149 15.48 23.74 8.41
CA LYS A 149 14.84 25.06 8.49
C LYS A 149 13.46 25.03 9.12
N GLY A 150 12.99 23.88 9.60
CA GLY A 150 11.71 23.72 10.28
C GLY A 150 10.56 23.32 9.36
N GLY A 151 10.84 22.90 8.13
CA GLY A 151 9.87 22.24 7.26
C GLY A 151 9.63 20.78 7.69
N ASP A 152 8.45 20.24 7.41
CA ASP A 152 8.29 18.79 7.41
C ASP A 152 8.91 18.17 6.15
N ALA A 153 9.10 16.85 6.14
CA ALA A 153 9.72 16.17 5.01
C ALA A 153 8.88 16.31 3.72
N SER A 154 7.57 16.44 3.84
CA SER A 154 6.66 16.63 2.70
C SER A 154 6.80 18.02 2.08
N ALA A 155 6.94 19.05 2.91
CA ALA A 155 7.18 20.42 2.43
C ALA A 155 8.57 20.58 1.80
N ALA A 156 9.56 19.80 2.25
CA ALA A 156 10.91 19.83 1.68
C ALA A 156 11.01 19.11 0.32
N ALA A 157 10.07 18.21 0.02
CA ALA A 157 10.04 17.42 -1.21
C ALA A 157 9.18 18.03 -2.34
N ALA A 158 8.43 19.09 -2.06
CA ALA A 158 7.59 19.82 -3.02
C ALA A 158 8.37 20.95 -3.71
#